data_c73360c811fa82512750fa72f07ee8c6
#
_entry.id   c73360c811fa82512750fa72f07ee8c6
#
_cell.length_a   1.000
_cell.length_b   1.000
_cell.length_c   1.000
_cell.angle_alpha   90.00
_cell.angle_beta   90.00
_cell.angle_gamma   90.00
#
_symmetry.space_group_name_H-M   'P 1'
#
loop_
_entity.id
_entity.type
_entity.pdbx_description
1 polymer ?
#
loop_
_entity_poly.entity_id
_entity_poly.type
_entity_poly.pdbx_seq_one_letter_code
_entity_poly.pdbx_strand_id
1 'polypeptide(L)'
;MNSDDIFFYAAKIFGYFLRIDNLVFVAVAIAIALFWRKRTVLAKRLTIAIAITLFLFSNVGLSFSALRTLENQYPIPSIACDDGYEGVIVLGGGINPGLIAEERNQPQLNDAGDRTTKALELLNKCSNYKVLYSTFSGSLRPEGMSESDSARLFFQEQGIPESRTIFENESRNTFENAKFSAKFAEPGKKWILVTSASHMPRAMTTFKRFGWDVIAYPVDFRAESLGKYLSWSRGQGIENWNMFIHETLGSLMYLLRNSDA
;
A
#
# COMPACT_ATOMS: atom_id res chain seq x y z
N MET A 1 -19.03 -9.57 15.26
CA MET A 1 -18.00 -9.38 14.22
C MET A 1 -18.71 -9.46 12.88
N ASN A 2 -18.73 -8.40 12.11
CA ASN A 2 -19.37 -8.39 10.79
C ASN A 2 -18.46 -9.04 9.73
N SER A 3 -18.97 -9.21 8.49
CA SER A 3 -18.17 -9.84 7.41
C SER A 3 -16.91 -9.02 7.07
N ASP A 4 -16.96 -7.70 7.20
CA ASP A 4 -15.83 -6.79 6.93
C ASP A 4 -14.72 -6.97 7.98
N ASP A 5 -15.08 -7.19 9.26
CA ASP A 5 -14.13 -7.48 10.32
C ASP A 5 -13.43 -8.83 10.10
N ILE A 6 -14.21 -9.88 9.77
CA ILE A 6 -13.65 -11.22 9.49
C ILE A 6 -12.64 -11.12 8.34
N PHE A 7 -13.03 -10.43 7.26
CA PHE A 7 -12.16 -10.24 6.11
C PHE A 7 -10.88 -9.46 6.49
N PHE A 8 -11.00 -8.39 7.25
CA PHE A 8 -9.85 -7.59 7.68
C PHE A 8 -8.85 -8.41 8.50
N TYR A 9 -9.33 -9.12 9.54
CA TYR A 9 -8.44 -9.95 10.38
C TYR A 9 -7.84 -11.11 9.59
N ALA A 10 -8.63 -11.79 8.78
CA ALA A 10 -8.14 -12.89 7.94
C ALA A 10 -7.06 -12.39 6.97
N ALA A 11 -7.30 -11.29 6.25
CA ALA A 11 -6.33 -10.73 5.32
C ALA A 11 -5.00 -10.33 6.01
N LYS A 12 -5.07 -9.78 7.22
CA LYS A 12 -3.87 -9.43 8.01
C LYS A 12 -3.08 -10.65 8.45
N ILE A 13 -3.79 -11.67 8.98
CA ILE A 13 -3.16 -12.90 9.46
C ILE A 13 -2.54 -13.66 8.29
N PHE A 14 -3.29 -13.89 7.22
CA PHE A 14 -2.77 -14.57 6.03
C PHE A 14 -1.64 -13.79 5.37
N GLY A 15 -1.78 -12.47 5.23
CA GLY A 15 -0.73 -11.61 4.67
C GLY A 15 0.56 -11.69 5.48
N TYR A 16 0.50 -11.75 6.81
CA TYR A 16 1.67 -11.93 7.66
C TYR A 16 2.36 -13.27 7.42
N PHE A 17 1.61 -14.37 7.39
CA PHE A 17 2.18 -15.70 7.21
C PHE A 17 2.70 -15.96 5.79
N LEU A 18 2.17 -15.27 4.78
CA LEU A 18 2.59 -15.45 3.39
C LEU A 18 3.84 -14.63 3.02
N ARG A 19 4.35 -13.81 3.91
CA ARG A 19 5.62 -13.12 3.68
C ARG A 19 6.77 -14.13 3.58
N ILE A 20 7.67 -13.92 2.63
CA ILE A 20 8.81 -14.81 2.36
C ILE A 20 9.72 -14.91 3.59
N ASP A 21 10.00 -13.81 4.27
CA ASP A 21 10.81 -13.75 5.48
C ASP A 21 10.21 -14.62 6.60
N ASN A 22 8.89 -14.59 6.81
CA ASN A 22 8.21 -15.41 7.81
C ASN A 22 8.20 -16.90 7.42
N LEU A 23 7.96 -17.21 6.14
CA LEU A 23 8.02 -18.60 5.65
C LEU A 23 9.43 -19.18 5.82
N VAL A 24 10.46 -18.40 5.52
CA VAL A 24 11.86 -18.80 5.72
C VAL A 24 12.14 -19.04 7.21
N PHE A 25 11.67 -18.14 8.09
CA PHE A 25 11.83 -18.30 9.53
C PHE A 25 11.21 -19.61 10.05
N VAL A 26 9.98 -19.92 9.64
CA VAL A 26 9.30 -21.18 9.98
C VAL A 26 10.07 -22.38 9.42
N ALA A 27 10.55 -22.33 8.17
CA ALA A 27 11.32 -23.39 7.55
C ALA A 27 12.64 -23.67 8.30
N VAL A 28 13.32 -22.62 8.77
CA VAL A 28 14.53 -22.73 9.62
C VAL A 28 14.20 -23.43 10.92
N ALA A 29 13.12 -23.05 11.60
CA ALA A 29 12.69 -23.70 12.86
C ALA A 29 12.40 -25.20 12.64
N ILE A 30 11.76 -25.56 11.52
CA ILE A 30 11.50 -26.95 11.14
C ILE A 30 12.83 -27.69 10.87
N ALA A 31 13.77 -27.08 10.15
CA ALA A 31 15.08 -27.70 9.89
C ALA A 31 15.85 -28.01 11.17
N ILE A 32 15.83 -27.10 12.13
CA ILE A 32 16.43 -27.30 13.47
C ILE A 32 15.73 -28.45 14.21
N ALA A 33 14.41 -28.48 14.22
CA ALA A 33 13.65 -29.55 14.86
C ALA A 33 13.93 -30.94 14.24
N LEU A 34 14.05 -31.01 12.91
CA LEU A 34 14.43 -32.22 12.20
C LEU A 34 15.85 -32.68 12.57
N PHE A 35 16.78 -31.73 12.71
CA PHE A 35 18.15 -32.01 13.14
C PHE A 35 18.18 -32.62 14.55
N TRP A 36 17.45 -32.03 15.52
CA TRP A 36 17.34 -32.57 16.89
C TRP A 36 16.69 -33.95 16.94
N ARG A 37 15.73 -34.21 16.03
CA ARG A 37 15.11 -35.54 15.88
C ARG A 37 15.98 -36.53 15.09
N LYS A 38 17.26 -36.21 14.86
CA LYS A 38 18.22 -37.02 14.11
C LYS A 38 17.80 -37.36 12.65
N ARG A 39 16.86 -36.60 12.09
CA ARG A 39 16.43 -36.66 10.71
C ARG A 39 17.34 -35.83 9.78
N THR A 40 18.63 -36.09 9.83
CA THR A 40 19.68 -35.21 9.24
C THR A 40 19.55 -35.05 7.73
N VAL A 41 19.10 -36.06 7.00
CA VAL A 41 18.92 -35.98 5.54
C VAL A 41 17.81 -34.97 5.18
N LEU A 42 16.68 -35.03 5.88
CA LEU A 42 15.59 -34.08 5.67
C LEU A 42 15.99 -32.66 6.09
N ALA A 43 16.68 -32.52 7.22
CA ALA A 43 17.21 -31.23 7.66
C ALA A 43 18.14 -30.60 6.61
N LYS A 44 19.09 -31.35 6.07
CA LYS A 44 20.01 -30.90 5.01
C LYS A 44 19.24 -30.45 3.75
N ARG A 45 18.28 -31.26 3.28
CA ARG A 45 17.47 -30.93 2.09
C ARG A 45 16.69 -29.62 2.31
N LEU A 46 16.08 -29.44 3.49
CA LEU A 46 15.35 -28.24 3.81
C LEU A 46 16.29 -27.03 3.90
N THR A 47 17.47 -27.16 4.51
CA THR A 47 18.46 -26.07 4.57
C THR A 47 18.91 -25.64 3.18
N ILE A 48 19.14 -26.59 2.26
CA ILE A 48 19.49 -26.29 0.87
C ILE A 48 18.33 -25.56 0.18
N ALA A 49 17.10 -26.00 0.37
CA ALA A 49 15.92 -25.34 -0.19
C ALA A 49 15.80 -23.90 0.32
N ILE A 50 15.99 -23.67 1.62
CA ILE A 50 16.01 -22.33 2.22
C ILE A 50 17.09 -21.45 1.58
N ALA A 51 18.31 -21.99 1.42
CA ALA A 51 19.41 -21.23 0.81
C ALA A 51 19.10 -20.84 -0.65
N ILE A 52 18.54 -21.76 -1.43
CA ILE A 52 18.11 -21.49 -2.82
C ILE A 52 16.99 -20.43 -2.84
N THR A 53 16.00 -20.56 -1.97
CA THR A 53 14.91 -19.57 -1.85
C THR A 53 15.47 -18.19 -1.54
N LEU A 54 16.31 -18.07 -0.51
CA LEU A 54 16.94 -16.80 -0.17
C LEU A 54 17.78 -16.23 -1.31
N PHE A 55 18.54 -17.08 -2.01
CA PHE A 55 19.34 -16.65 -3.16
C PHE A 55 18.47 -16.08 -4.29
N LEU A 56 17.41 -16.79 -4.67
CA LEU A 56 16.52 -16.37 -5.77
C LEU A 56 15.73 -15.10 -5.39
N PHE A 57 15.11 -15.07 -4.21
CA PHE A 57 14.27 -13.95 -3.79
C PHE A 57 15.06 -12.73 -3.34
N SER A 58 16.36 -12.85 -3.06
CA SER A 58 17.24 -11.71 -2.84
C SER A 58 17.74 -11.06 -4.14
N ASN A 59 17.48 -11.68 -5.31
CA ASN A 59 17.84 -11.07 -6.58
C ASN A 59 16.96 -9.86 -6.89
N VAL A 60 17.57 -8.67 -6.96
CA VAL A 60 16.87 -7.41 -7.12
C VAL A 60 16.25 -7.28 -8.51
N GLY A 61 16.95 -7.72 -9.56
CA GLY A 61 16.45 -7.62 -10.93
C GLY A 61 15.19 -8.48 -11.18
N LEU A 62 15.14 -9.68 -10.61
CA LEU A 62 13.95 -10.53 -10.68
C LEU A 62 12.77 -9.89 -9.93
N SER A 63 13.02 -9.35 -8.74
CA SER A 63 11.98 -8.67 -7.96
C SER A 63 11.46 -7.41 -8.66
N PHE A 64 12.34 -6.63 -9.29
CA PHE A 64 11.95 -5.48 -10.11
C PHE A 64 11.10 -5.90 -11.31
N SER A 65 11.47 -6.98 -12.00
CA SER A 65 10.71 -7.49 -13.14
C SER A 65 9.27 -7.85 -12.76
N ALA A 66 9.10 -8.51 -11.60
CA ALA A 66 7.77 -8.82 -11.08
C ALA A 66 6.98 -7.55 -10.72
N LEU A 67 7.60 -6.63 -9.95
CA LEU A 67 6.93 -5.43 -9.48
C LEU A 67 6.51 -4.49 -10.62
N ARG A 68 7.33 -4.38 -11.69
CA ARG A 68 7.00 -3.61 -12.89
C ARG A 68 5.73 -4.08 -13.60
N THR A 69 5.34 -5.35 -13.46
CA THR A 69 4.07 -5.82 -14.04
C THR A 69 2.84 -5.15 -13.41
N LEU A 70 2.99 -4.68 -12.17
CA LEU A 70 1.96 -3.88 -11.49
C LEU A 70 2.14 -2.38 -11.76
N GLU A 71 3.36 -1.86 -11.62
CA GLU A 71 3.65 -0.44 -11.68
C GLU A 71 3.44 0.19 -13.07
N ASN A 72 3.60 -0.60 -14.13
CA ASN A 72 3.42 -0.12 -15.50
C ASN A 72 1.99 -0.21 -16.03
N GLN A 73 1.01 -0.63 -15.22
CA GLN A 73 -0.38 -0.76 -15.68
C GLN A 73 -1.07 0.59 -15.91
N TYR A 74 -0.62 1.63 -15.23
CA TYR A 74 -1.19 2.96 -15.36
C TYR A 74 -0.08 3.98 -15.66
N PRO A 75 -0.22 4.78 -16.73
CA PRO A 75 0.71 5.85 -17.02
C PRO A 75 0.52 7.02 -16.06
N ILE A 76 1.56 7.83 -15.86
CA ILE A 76 1.45 9.10 -15.14
C ILE A 76 0.71 10.09 -16.06
N PRO A 77 -0.45 10.62 -15.66
CA PRO A 77 -1.21 11.56 -16.48
C PRO A 77 -0.57 12.95 -16.47
N SER A 78 -0.78 13.71 -17.53
CA SER A 78 -0.58 15.16 -17.48
C SER A 78 -1.85 15.80 -16.93
N ILE A 79 -1.73 16.63 -15.90
CA ILE A 79 -2.86 17.31 -15.26
C ILE A 79 -2.78 18.81 -15.50
N ALA A 80 -3.85 19.37 -16.07
CA ALA A 80 -4.09 20.80 -16.12
C ALA A 80 -5.21 21.18 -15.14
N CYS A 81 -5.18 22.42 -14.62
CA CYS A 81 -6.14 22.84 -13.58
C CYS A 81 -7.56 23.06 -14.10
N ASP A 82 -7.72 23.15 -15.40
CA ASP A 82 -8.97 23.29 -16.14
C ASP A 82 -9.54 21.97 -16.69
N ASP A 83 -8.91 20.84 -16.38
CA ASP A 83 -9.37 19.49 -16.79
C ASP A 83 -10.68 19.05 -16.11
N GLY A 84 -11.24 19.87 -15.21
CA GLY A 84 -12.52 19.61 -14.56
C GLY A 84 -12.48 18.62 -13.41
N TYR A 85 -11.31 18.36 -12.82
CA TYR A 85 -11.19 17.55 -11.59
C TYR A 85 -11.59 18.35 -10.36
N GLU A 86 -12.34 17.72 -9.45
CA GLU A 86 -12.69 18.29 -8.15
C GLU A 86 -11.47 18.37 -7.21
N GLY A 87 -10.57 17.40 -7.33
CA GLY A 87 -9.38 17.34 -6.50
C GLY A 87 -8.67 16.00 -6.53
N VAL A 88 -7.96 15.72 -5.45
CA VAL A 88 -7.07 14.57 -5.30
C VAL A 88 -7.55 13.67 -4.18
N ILE A 89 -7.72 12.38 -4.45
CA ILE A 89 -7.90 11.35 -3.42
C ILE A 89 -6.54 10.75 -3.12
N VAL A 90 -6.11 10.80 -1.87
CA VAL A 90 -4.87 10.16 -1.40
C VAL A 90 -5.21 8.95 -0.56
N LEU A 91 -4.72 7.78 -0.96
CA LEU A 91 -4.82 6.60 -0.12
C LEU A 91 -3.69 6.59 0.91
N GLY A 92 -4.06 6.37 2.15
CA GLY A 92 -3.12 6.26 3.25
C GLY A 92 -2.02 5.21 3.06
N GLY A 93 -1.07 5.19 3.97
CA GLY A 93 0.15 4.38 3.93
C GLY A 93 1.40 5.21 3.60
N GLY A 94 1.28 6.53 3.42
CA GLY A 94 2.40 7.45 3.16
C GLY A 94 2.91 8.17 4.42
N ILE A 95 2.16 8.11 5.51
CA ILE A 95 2.51 8.72 6.80
C ILE A 95 2.44 7.64 7.87
N ASN A 96 3.46 7.57 8.72
CA ASN A 96 3.48 6.64 9.85
C ASN A 96 2.59 7.18 10.99
N PRO A 97 1.53 6.46 11.37
CA PRO A 97 0.78 6.76 12.59
C PRO A 97 1.56 6.32 13.83
N GLY A 98 1.04 6.67 15.01
CA GLY A 98 1.46 6.07 16.26
C GLY A 98 2.04 7.04 17.26
N LEU A 99 2.67 6.47 18.31
CA LEU A 99 3.14 7.20 19.48
C LEU A 99 4.23 8.23 19.14
N ILE A 100 5.12 7.95 18.19
CA ILE A 100 6.19 8.90 17.81
C ILE A 100 5.58 10.17 17.22
N ALA A 101 4.61 10.03 16.32
CA ALA A 101 3.93 11.18 15.73
C ALA A 101 3.18 11.99 16.80
N GLU A 102 2.53 11.30 17.75
CA GLU A 102 1.81 11.93 18.87
C GLU A 102 2.76 12.64 19.83
N GLU A 103 3.80 11.97 20.34
CA GLU A 103 4.76 12.53 21.29
C GLU A 103 5.53 13.73 20.71
N ARG A 104 5.83 13.70 19.41
CA ARG A 104 6.58 14.76 18.72
C ARG A 104 5.66 15.82 18.14
N ASN A 105 4.35 15.57 18.08
CA ASN A 105 3.37 16.40 17.38
C ASN A 105 3.85 16.78 15.98
N GLN A 106 4.32 15.78 15.23
CA GLN A 106 4.96 15.96 13.92
C GLN A 106 4.61 14.81 12.98
N PRO A 107 4.14 15.07 11.74
CA PRO A 107 3.89 14.02 10.76
C PRO A 107 5.20 13.32 10.37
N GLN A 108 5.16 11.98 10.31
CA GLN A 108 6.30 11.14 9.97
C GLN A 108 6.08 10.52 8.59
N LEU A 109 6.58 11.16 7.52
CA LEU A 109 6.53 10.55 6.19
C LEU A 109 7.40 9.29 6.15
N ASN A 110 6.92 8.27 5.43
CA ASN A 110 7.66 7.03 5.20
C ASN A 110 8.05 6.87 3.72
N ASP A 111 8.50 5.69 3.33
CA ASP A 111 8.95 5.40 1.95
C ASP A 111 7.88 5.66 0.88
N ALA A 112 6.59 5.64 1.24
CA ALA A 112 5.47 5.95 0.35
C ALA A 112 4.97 7.41 0.50
N GLY A 113 5.76 8.29 1.12
CA GLY A 113 5.48 9.72 1.31
C GLY A 113 5.23 10.48 0.00
N ASP A 114 5.68 9.94 -1.13
CA ASP A 114 5.38 10.46 -2.47
C ASP A 114 3.88 10.64 -2.73
N ARG A 115 3.02 9.86 -2.10
CA ARG A 115 1.56 10.01 -2.19
C ARG A 115 1.11 11.35 -1.65
N THR A 116 1.60 11.71 -0.47
CA THR A 116 1.23 12.95 0.23
C THR A 116 1.88 14.17 -0.42
N THR A 117 3.17 14.05 -0.82
CA THR A 117 3.90 15.14 -1.46
C THR A 117 3.37 15.46 -2.85
N LYS A 118 2.95 14.44 -3.63
CA LYS A 118 2.31 14.66 -4.94
C LYS A 118 0.95 15.34 -4.80
N ALA A 119 0.16 14.95 -3.81
CA ALA A 119 -1.10 15.63 -3.54
C ALA A 119 -0.86 17.11 -3.20
N LEU A 120 0.12 17.40 -2.36
CA LEU A 120 0.51 18.78 -2.03
C LEU A 120 0.93 19.57 -3.29
N GLU A 121 1.75 18.97 -4.18
CA GLU A 121 2.14 19.58 -5.44
C GLU A 121 0.92 19.96 -6.30
N LEU A 122 -0.05 19.03 -6.43
CA LEU A 122 -1.27 19.26 -7.22
C LEU A 122 -2.17 20.34 -6.58
N LEU A 123 -2.28 20.36 -5.26
CA LEU A 123 -3.01 21.41 -4.53
C LEU A 123 -2.38 22.78 -4.68
N ASN A 124 -1.05 22.87 -4.66
CA ASN A 124 -0.33 24.13 -4.86
C ASN A 124 -0.40 24.60 -6.31
N LYS A 125 -0.39 23.67 -7.27
CA LYS A 125 -0.56 23.97 -8.70
C LYS A 125 -1.96 24.46 -9.02
N CYS A 126 -3.00 23.83 -8.44
CA CYS A 126 -4.39 24.08 -8.76
C CYS A 126 -5.17 24.52 -7.51
N SER A 127 -5.38 25.83 -7.38
CA SER A 127 -6.00 26.44 -6.18
C SER A 127 -7.46 26.02 -5.94
N ASN A 128 -8.15 25.53 -6.97
CA ASN A 128 -9.53 25.03 -6.91
C ASN A 128 -9.60 23.55 -6.46
N TYR A 129 -8.49 22.81 -6.42
CA TYR A 129 -8.51 21.40 -6.02
C TYR A 129 -8.64 21.23 -4.51
N LYS A 130 -9.35 20.18 -4.12
CA LYS A 130 -9.44 19.68 -2.74
C LYS A 130 -8.63 18.41 -2.59
N VAL A 131 -8.21 18.07 -1.37
CA VAL A 131 -7.67 16.76 -1.04
C VAL A 131 -8.67 15.98 -0.19
N LEU A 132 -8.94 14.73 -0.59
CA LEU A 132 -9.61 13.73 0.22
C LEU A 132 -8.54 12.72 0.65
N TYR A 133 -8.14 12.77 1.90
CA TYR A 133 -7.21 11.80 2.49
C TYR A 133 -8.01 10.68 3.16
N SER A 134 -7.87 9.45 2.65
CA SER A 134 -8.69 8.33 3.10
C SER A 134 -7.82 7.27 3.75
N THR A 135 -7.91 7.21 5.08
CA THR A 135 -7.37 6.16 5.96
C THR A 135 -7.64 6.49 7.42
N PHE A 136 -7.79 5.45 8.24
CA PHE A 136 -7.63 5.58 9.70
C PHE A 136 -6.34 4.92 10.16
N SER A 137 -6.29 3.58 10.09
CA SER A 137 -5.12 2.79 10.45
C SER A 137 -5.23 1.37 9.91
N GLY A 138 -4.17 0.91 9.24
CA GLY A 138 -4.02 -0.49 8.89
C GLY A 138 -3.56 -1.38 10.05
N SER A 139 -3.36 -0.86 11.28
CA SER A 139 -2.93 -1.63 12.44
C SER A 139 -4.06 -2.48 13.02
N LEU A 140 -3.72 -3.66 13.58
CA LEU A 140 -4.64 -4.47 14.37
C LEU A 140 -4.95 -3.84 15.73
N ARG A 141 -4.03 -3.04 16.26
CA ARG A 141 -4.15 -2.26 17.50
C ARG A 141 -3.57 -0.87 17.23
N PRO A 142 -4.39 0.07 16.79
CA PRO A 142 -3.94 1.44 16.60
C PRO A 142 -3.67 2.09 17.97
N GLU A 143 -2.51 2.73 18.08
CA GLU A 143 -2.09 3.48 19.28
C GLU A 143 -1.52 4.82 18.83
N GLY A 144 -1.66 5.86 19.65
CA GLY A 144 -1.18 7.21 19.36
C GLY A 144 -1.94 7.91 18.24
N MET A 145 -1.30 8.89 17.60
CA MET A 145 -1.88 9.69 16.53
C MET A 145 -2.24 8.83 15.32
N SER A 146 -3.47 8.96 14.81
CA SER A 146 -3.90 8.26 13.59
C SER A 146 -3.16 8.79 12.35
N GLU A 147 -3.13 8.00 11.27
CA GLU A 147 -2.55 8.48 10.02
C GLU A 147 -3.35 9.66 9.45
N SER A 148 -4.66 9.65 9.62
CA SER A 148 -5.55 10.74 9.19
C SER A 148 -5.25 12.03 9.96
N ASP A 149 -5.02 11.97 11.28
CA ASP A 149 -4.66 13.15 12.08
C ASP A 149 -3.26 13.66 11.73
N SER A 150 -2.32 12.77 11.49
CA SER A 150 -0.98 13.12 11.01
C SER A 150 -1.03 13.78 9.63
N ALA A 151 -1.91 13.30 8.72
CA ALA A 151 -2.11 13.93 7.43
C ALA A 151 -2.75 15.32 7.55
N ARG A 152 -3.71 15.48 8.47
CA ARG A 152 -4.31 16.80 8.77
C ARG A 152 -3.24 17.78 9.20
N LEU A 153 -2.39 17.38 10.16
CA LEU A 153 -1.28 18.20 10.64
C LEU A 153 -0.31 18.54 9.49
N PHE A 154 0.04 17.57 8.65
CA PHE A 154 0.90 17.79 7.49
C PHE A 154 0.34 18.87 6.55
N PHE A 155 -0.91 18.75 6.09
CA PHE A 155 -1.48 19.71 5.15
C PHE A 155 -1.67 21.09 5.79
N GLN A 156 -1.97 21.15 7.08
CA GLN A 156 -2.07 22.41 7.83
C GLN A 156 -0.72 23.12 7.92
N GLU A 157 0.36 22.40 8.26
CA GLU A 157 1.73 22.94 8.29
C GLU A 157 2.21 23.42 6.91
N GLN A 158 1.72 22.79 5.84
CA GLN A 158 1.99 23.23 4.46
C GLN A 158 1.10 24.37 3.98
N GLY A 159 0.26 24.95 4.86
CA GLY A 159 -0.58 26.11 4.55
C GLY A 159 -1.82 25.80 3.70
N ILE A 160 -2.22 24.53 3.57
CA ILE A 160 -3.45 24.17 2.86
C ILE A 160 -4.66 24.48 3.76
N PRO A 161 -5.59 25.34 3.31
CA PRO A 161 -6.76 25.71 4.11
C PRO A 161 -7.65 24.49 4.40
N GLU A 162 -8.26 24.46 5.60
CA GLU A 162 -9.16 23.39 6.01
C GLU A 162 -10.36 23.23 5.05
N SER A 163 -10.82 24.31 4.42
CA SER A 163 -11.88 24.27 3.41
C SER A 163 -11.53 23.46 2.15
N ARG A 164 -10.27 23.14 1.96
CA ARG A 164 -9.75 22.33 0.85
C ARG A 164 -9.33 20.93 1.29
N THR A 165 -9.55 20.52 2.53
CA THR A 165 -9.13 19.24 3.06
C THR A 165 -10.33 18.45 3.56
N ILE A 166 -10.42 17.18 3.17
CA ILE A 166 -11.44 16.22 3.60
C ILE A 166 -10.68 15.00 4.13
N PHE A 167 -11.04 14.56 5.33
CA PHE A 167 -10.41 13.40 5.96
C PHE A 167 -11.47 12.32 6.22
N GLU A 168 -11.29 11.16 5.59
CA GLU A 168 -12.01 9.95 5.92
C GLU A 168 -11.10 9.16 6.88
N ASN A 169 -11.59 8.88 8.10
CA ASN A 169 -10.79 8.39 9.23
C ASN A 169 -11.37 7.11 9.87
N GLU A 170 -12.11 6.31 9.12
CA GLU A 170 -12.72 5.06 9.62
C GLU A 170 -12.16 3.81 8.92
N SER A 171 -11.58 3.98 7.73
CA SER A 171 -11.15 2.87 6.87
C SER A 171 -9.85 2.20 7.34
N ARG A 172 -9.82 0.87 7.25
CA ARG A 172 -8.70 0.01 7.67
C ARG A 172 -8.01 -0.69 6.49
N ASN A 173 -8.59 -0.59 5.31
CA ASN A 173 -8.13 -1.23 4.08
C ASN A 173 -8.70 -0.53 2.85
N THR A 174 -8.20 -0.87 1.65
CA THR A 174 -8.57 -0.20 0.39
C THR A 174 -10.06 -0.34 0.04
N PHE A 175 -10.71 -1.45 0.42
CA PHE A 175 -12.14 -1.62 0.20
C PHE A 175 -12.94 -0.63 1.05
N GLU A 176 -12.60 -0.51 2.31
CA GLU A 176 -13.21 0.46 3.23
C GLU A 176 -12.90 1.90 2.81
N ASN A 177 -11.68 2.19 2.32
CA ASN A 177 -11.34 3.50 1.77
C ASN A 177 -12.34 3.91 0.67
N ALA A 178 -12.53 3.06 -0.34
CA ALA A 178 -13.44 3.36 -1.44
C ALA A 178 -14.89 3.45 -0.97
N LYS A 179 -15.32 2.55 -0.07
CA LYS A 179 -16.69 2.47 0.47
C LYS A 179 -17.02 3.69 1.34
N PHE A 180 -16.17 4.02 2.31
CA PHE A 180 -16.47 5.09 3.28
C PHE A 180 -16.22 6.49 2.69
N SER A 181 -15.31 6.60 1.74
CA SER A 181 -15.13 7.83 0.98
C SER A 181 -16.28 8.11 0.01
N ALA A 182 -17.08 7.12 -0.38
CA ALA A 182 -18.15 7.28 -1.37
C ALA A 182 -19.18 8.36 -0.99
N LYS A 183 -19.34 8.64 0.30
CA LYS A 183 -20.19 9.76 0.79
C LYS A 183 -19.72 11.14 0.32
N PHE A 184 -18.47 11.28 -0.13
CA PHE A 184 -17.89 12.51 -0.65
C PHE A 184 -17.88 12.55 -2.18
N ALA A 185 -18.29 11.45 -2.84
CA ALA A 185 -18.38 11.36 -4.29
C ALA A 185 -19.64 12.08 -4.77
N GLU A 186 -19.47 13.24 -5.40
CA GLU A 186 -20.58 13.95 -6.02
C GLU A 186 -20.79 13.45 -7.45
N PRO A 187 -22.05 13.21 -7.89
CA PRO A 187 -22.34 12.79 -9.26
C PRO A 187 -21.72 13.73 -10.31
N GLY A 188 -21.04 13.17 -11.30
CA GLY A 188 -20.41 13.91 -12.38
C GLY A 188 -19.10 14.62 -12.03
N LYS A 189 -18.62 14.47 -10.79
CA LYS A 189 -17.31 15.00 -10.38
C LYS A 189 -16.22 13.96 -10.56
N LYS A 190 -15.12 14.36 -11.20
CA LYS A 190 -13.95 13.52 -11.43
C LYS A 190 -12.87 13.81 -10.40
N TRP A 191 -12.16 12.78 -9.99
CA TRP A 191 -11.08 12.89 -9.01
C TRP A 191 -9.79 12.26 -9.52
N ILE A 192 -8.67 12.73 -9.01
CA ILE A 192 -7.34 12.16 -9.27
C ILE A 192 -7.01 11.22 -8.11
N LEU A 193 -6.89 9.92 -8.37
CA LEU A 193 -6.53 8.93 -7.35
C LEU A 193 -5.02 8.79 -7.28
N VAL A 194 -4.42 9.19 -6.17
CA VAL A 194 -2.97 9.12 -5.91
C VAL A 194 -2.68 8.00 -4.92
N THR A 195 -1.86 7.06 -5.33
CA THR A 195 -1.31 5.99 -4.49
C THR A 195 -0.04 5.41 -5.13
N SER A 196 0.66 4.51 -4.41
CA SER A 196 1.85 3.83 -4.96
C SER A 196 1.53 3.09 -6.25
N ALA A 197 2.45 3.12 -7.21
CA ALA A 197 2.28 2.53 -8.52
C ALA A 197 1.95 1.03 -8.46
N SER A 198 2.60 0.28 -7.56
CA SER A 198 2.31 -1.14 -7.33
C SER A 198 0.91 -1.40 -6.78
N HIS A 199 0.36 -0.45 -6.00
CA HIS A 199 -0.98 -0.53 -5.41
C HIS A 199 -2.10 -0.05 -6.37
N MET A 200 -1.77 0.77 -7.37
CA MET A 200 -2.72 1.43 -8.26
C MET A 200 -3.72 0.48 -8.94
N PRO A 201 -3.33 -0.73 -9.44
CA PRO A 201 -4.29 -1.64 -10.07
C PRO A 201 -5.44 -2.05 -9.14
N ARG A 202 -5.12 -2.40 -7.88
CA ARG A 202 -6.12 -2.78 -6.88
C ARG A 202 -6.97 -1.59 -6.45
N ALA A 203 -6.37 -0.42 -6.28
CA ALA A 203 -7.08 0.79 -5.91
C ALA A 203 -8.09 1.23 -6.98
N MET A 204 -7.67 1.31 -8.25
CA MET A 204 -8.53 1.69 -9.36
C MET A 204 -9.73 0.75 -9.54
N THR A 205 -9.50 -0.56 -9.47
CA THR A 205 -10.58 -1.56 -9.55
C THR A 205 -11.58 -1.37 -8.42
N THR A 206 -11.08 -1.12 -7.20
CA THR A 206 -11.91 -0.96 -6.02
C THR A 206 -12.73 0.33 -6.07
N PHE A 207 -12.10 1.46 -6.38
CA PHE A 207 -12.78 2.76 -6.43
C PHE A 207 -13.86 2.79 -7.52
N LYS A 208 -13.56 2.31 -8.73
CA LYS A 208 -14.54 2.20 -9.82
C LYS A 208 -15.76 1.35 -9.43
N ARG A 209 -15.57 0.28 -8.66
CA ARG A 209 -16.65 -0.57 -8.16
C ARG A 209 -17.61 0.17 -7.23
N PHE A 210 -17.13 1.14 -6.45
CA PHE A 210 -17.95 2.00 -5.62
C PHE A 210 -18.46 3.27 -6.33
N GLY A 211 -18.41 3.28 -7.68
CA GLY A 211 -18.99 4.35 -8.49
C GLY A 211 -18.16 5.62 -8.59
N TRP A 212 -16.90 5.59 -8.17
CA TRP A 212 -16.00 6.71 -8.32
C TRP A 212 -15.58 6.95 -9.78
N ASP A 213 -15.71 8.18 -10.26
CA ASP A 213 -15.08 8.62 -11.50
C ASP A 213 -13.66 9.11 -11.19
N VAL A 214 -12.69 8.21 -11.33
CA VAL A 214 -11.30 8.49 -10.98
C VAL A 214 -10.35 8.21 -12.14
N ILE A 215 -9.31 9.04 -12.24
CA ILE A 215 -8.11 8.74 -13.02
C ILE A 215 -6.96 8.34 -12.11
N ALA A 216 -6.12 7.45 -12.59
CA ALA A 216 -4.95 7.00 -11.86
C ALA A 216 -3.82 8.04 -11.93
N TYR A 217 -3.22 8.37 -10.79
CA TYR A 217 -1.94 9.08 -10.71
C TYR A 217 -0.96 8.26 -9.87
N PRO A 218 -0.25 7.29 -10.48
CA PRO A 218 0.70 6.45 -9.77
C PRO A 218 1.93 7.26 -9.33
N VAL A 219 2.39 7.00 -8.10
CA VAL A 219 3.62 7.55 -7.50
C VAL A 219 4.38 6.43 -6.78
N ASP A 220 5.45 6.72 -6.07
CA ASP A 220 6.22 5.74 -5.29
C ASP A 220 6.55 4.50 -6.15
N PHE A 221 7.20 4.75 -7.31
CA PHE A 221 7.74 3.69 -8.16
C PHE A 221 9.01 3.12 -7.52
N ARG A 222 9.08 1.80 -7.39
CA ARG A 222 10.19 1.12 -6.73
C ARG A 222 11.04 0.27 -7.66
N ALA A 223 10.49 -0.13 -8.80
CA ALA A 223 11.17 -0.98 -9.75
C ALA A 223 11.91 -0.18 -10.82
N GLU A 224 13.25 -0.20 -10.77
CA GLU A 224 14.10 0.39 -11.81
C GLU A 224 14.00 -0.38 -13.14
N SER A 225 14.46 0.24 -14.23
CA SER A 225 14.58 -0.43 -15.53
C SER A 225 15.60 -1.58 -15.48
N LEU A 226 15.40 -2.56 -16.36
CA LEU A 226 16.20 -3.77 -16.47
C LEU A 226 17.72 -3.48 -16.53
N GLY A 227 18.46 -3.97 -15.55
CA GLY A 227 19.94 -3.80 -15.49
C GLY A 227 20.57 -4.38 -14.22
N LYS A 228 19.77 -4.72 -13.21
CA LYS A 228 20.27 -5.19 -11.91
C LYS A 228 20.14 -6.70 -11.68
N TYR A 229 20.12 -7.51 -12.75
CA TYR A 229 20.00 -8.99 -12.60
C TYR A 229 21.16 -9.64 -11.85
N LEU A 230 22.31 -8.97 -11.78
CA LEU A 230 23.48 -9.40 -11.01
C LEU A 230 23.58 -8.69 -9.65
N SER A 231 22.48 -8.12 -9.16
CA SER A 231 22.44 -7.46 -7.85
C SER A 231 21.60 -8.28 -6.88
N TRP A 232 22.15 -8.54 -5.70
CA TRP A 232 21.48 -9.23 -4.60
C TRP A 232 21.40 -8.32 -3.37
N SER A 233 20.20 -8.14 -2.87
CA SER A 233 19.92 -7.45 -1.62
C SER A 233 18.77 -8.17 -0.92
N ARG A 234 19.05 -8.78 0.23
CA ARG A 234 18.01 -9.45 1.02
C ARG A 234 16.88 -8.51 1.42
N GLY A 235 17.22 -7.29 1.87
CA GLY A 235 16.23 -6.29 2.22
C GLY A 235 15.35 -5.93 1.02
N GLN A 236 15.95 -5.39 -0.03
CA GLN A 236 15.21 -4.89 -1.19
C GLN A 236 14.54 -5.99 -2.02
N GLY A 237 15.25 -7.11 -2.29
CA GLY A 237 14.70 -8.18 -3.12
C GLY A 237 13.48 -8.83 -2.47
N ILE A 238 13.60 -9.26 -1.20
CA ILE A 238 12.51 -9.90 -0.47
C ILE A 238 11.35 -8.92 -0.23
N GLU A 239 11.61 -7.65 0.08
CA GLU A 239 10.57 -6.65 0.29
C GLU A 239 9.75 -6.40 -0.98
N ASN A 240 10.41 -6.27 -2.14
CA ASN A 240 9.72 -6.12 -3.42
C ASN A 240 8.84 -7.34 -3.75
N TRP A 241 9.34 -8.55 -3.47
CA TRP A 241 8.54 -9.78 -3.65
C TRP A 241 7.35 -9.83 -2.69
N ASN A 242 7.54 -9.46 -1.43
CA ASN A 242 6.45 -9.38 -0.46
C ASN A 242 5.39 -8.39 -0.91
N MET A 243 5.80 -7.23 -1.45
CA MET A 243 4.89 -6.24 -2.01
C MET A 243 4.14 -6.78 -3.23
N PHE A 244 4.85 -7.40 -4.18
CA PHE A 244 4.23 -8.02 -5.36
C PHE A 244 3.18 -9.07 -4.99
N ILE A 245 3.53 -9.98 -4.07
CA ILE A 245 2.64 -11.03 -3.57
C ILE A 245 1.41 -10.39 -2.87
N HIS A 246 1.64 -9.42 -2.00
CA HIS A 246 0.58 -8.71 -1.28
C HIS A 246 -0.43 -8.05 -2.22
N GLU A 247 0.04 -7.30 -3.22
CA GLU A 247 -0.83 -6.60 -4.15
C GLU A 247 -1.56 -7.56 -5.11
N THR A 248 -0.88 -8.61 -5.56
CA THR A 248 -1.49 -9.63 -6.44
C THR A 248 -2.58 -10.40 -5.72
N LEU A 249 -2.29 -10.91 -4.51
CA LEU A 249 -3.28 -11.62 -3.69
C LEU A 249 -4.41 -10.70 -3.23
N GLY A 250 -4.09 -9.46 -2.84
CA GLY A 250 -5.09 -8.47 -2.47
C GLY A 250 -6.05 -8.17 -3.62
N SER A 251 -5.54 -8.02 -4.83
CA SER A 251 -6.35 -7.82 -6.03
C SER A 251 -7.28 -9.02 -6.30
N LEU A 252 -6.73 -10.25 -6.22
CA LEU A 252 -7.52 -11.47 -6.40
C LEU A 252 -8.63 -11.61 -5.33
N MET A 253 -8.29 -11.37 -4.07
CA MET A 253 -9.28 -11.43 -2.97
C MET A 253 -10.39 -10.40 -3.13
N TYR A 254 -10.09 -9.21 -3.65
CA TYR A 254 -11.10 -8.19 -3.90
C TYR A 254 -11.97 -8.49 -5.12
N LEU A 255 -11.45 -9.18 -6.13
CA LEU A 255 -12.24 -9.69 -7.25
C LEU A 255 -13.22 -10.78 -6.81
N LEU A 256 -12.80 -11.67 -5.89
CA LEU A 256 -13.62 -12.77 -5.37
C LEU A 256 -14.64 -12.31 -4.32
N ARG A 257 -14.40 -11.17 -3.69
CA ARG A 257 -15.33 -10.58 -2.76
C ARG A 257 -16.53 -10.06 -3.54
N ASN A 258 -17.62 -10.84 -3.54
CA ASN A 258 -18.85 -10.52 -4.26
C ASN A 258 -19.36 -9.12 -3.94
N SER A 259 -20.05 -8.56 -4.95
CA SER A 259 -20.64 -7.23 -4.98
C SER A 259 -21.92 -7.09 -4.13
N ASP A 260 -22.06 -7.87 -3.08
CA ASP A 260 -23.17 -7.76 -2.14
C ASP A 260 -22.93 -6.60 -1.15
N ALA A 261 -22.69 -5.40 -1.72
CA ALA A 261 -22.64 -4.17 -0.98
C ALA A 261 -23.52 -3.12 -1.66
#